data_9b94f0ba5cb848408f219f3741de0a87
#
_entry.id   9b94f0ba5cb848408f219f3741de0a87
#
_cell.length_a   1.000
_cell.length_b   1.000
_cell.length_c   1.000
_cell.angle_alpha   90.00
_cell.angle_beta   90.00
_cell.angle_gamma   90.00
#
_symmetry.space_group_name_H-M   'P 1'
#
loop_
_entity.id
_entity.type
_entity.pdbx_description
1 polymer ?
#
loop_
_entity_poly.entity_id
_entity_poly.type
_entity_poly.pdbx_seq_one_letter_code
_entity_poly.pdbx_strand_id
1 'polypeptide(L)'
;IHKYGKTHDINILTLNKKGLKNIFKIISYANTKYLYKTPRILRSEIEKYRDGLLIGSGCYQGEVFKSASTKSDEELANIIKFYDYVEVQPIDEYCHLVPSVFENEAQVIQNVEKIVRVTEEAGKIIVATGDVHHLKKEDKIYREIIIHQNVPGRGRHPLIRNSKGGNI
;
A
#
# COMPACT_ATOMS: atom_id res chain seq x y z
N ILE A 1 -14.42 3.65 18.86
CA ILE A 1 -14.97 2.62 17.95
C ILE A 1 -14.92 3.20 16.54
N HIS A 2 -14.09 2.65 15.67
CA HIS A 2 -14.01 3.10 14.28
C HIS A 2 -15.25 2.61 13.52
N LYS A 3 -16.14 3.54 13.19
CA LYS A 3 -17.42 3.28 12.48
C LYS A 3 -17.24 2.51 11.16
N TYR A 4 -16.05 2.52 10.56
CA TYR A 4 -15.76 1.99 9.22
C TYR A 4 -14.62 0.95 9.19
N GLY A 5 -14.22 0.38 10.33
CA GLY A 5 -13.16 -0.62 10.40
C GLY A 5 -11.74 -0.07 10.17
N LYS A 6 -10.81 -0.96 9.82
CA LYS A 6 -9.42 -0.60 9.50
C LYS A 6 -9.33 0.05 8.12
N THR A 7 -8.42 1.00 7.95
CA THR A 7 -8.09 1.59 6.66
C THR A 7 -6.85 0.91 6.06
N HIS A 8 -6.85 0.78 4.74
CA HIS A 8 -5.76 0.22 3.96
C HIS A 8 -5.48 1.11 2.77
N ASP A 9 -4.24 1.15 2.33
CA ASP A 9 -3.86 1.89 1.14
C ASP A 9 -4.17 1.06 -0.10
N ILE A 10 -4.53 1.73 -1.18
CA ILE A 10 -4.77 1.15 -2.51
C ILE A 10 -4.18 2.07 -3.57
N ASN A 11 -3.80 1.50 -4.70
CA ASN A 11 -3.45 2.26 -5.90
C ASN A 11 -4.62 2.28 -6.89
N ILE A 12 -4.89 3.43 -7.47
CA ILE A 12 -5.93 3.58 -8.49
C ILE A 12 -5.32 4.22 -9.73
N LEU A 13 -5.33 3.50 -10.84
CA LEU A 13 -4.89 3.99 -12.15
C LEU A 13 -6.08 4.26 -13.05
N THR A 14 -5.99 5.32 -13.86
CA THR A 14 -7.02 5.65 -14.82
C THR A 14 -6.67 5.10 -16.21
N LEU A 15 -7.58 4.36 -16.84
CA LEU A 15 -7.42 3.80 -18.16
C LEU A 15 -7.86 4.74 -19.27
N ASN A 16 -8.81 5.62 -18.98
CA ASN A 16 -9.46 6.46 -19.99
C ASN A 16 -10.11 7.72 -19.35
N LYS A 17 -10.71 8.57 -20.21
CA LYS A 17 -11.39 9.80 -19.76
C LYS A 17 -12.54 9.55 -18.76
N LYS A 18 -13.23 8.40 -18.85
CA LYS A 18 -14.28 8.04 -17.89
C LYS A 18 -13.68 7.70 -16.54
N GLY A 19 -12.61 6.92 -16.51
CA GLY A 19 -11.86 6.63 -15.28
C GLY A 19 -11.32 7.91 -14.64
N LEU A 20 -10.80 8.85 -15.42
CA LEU A 20 -10.35 10.15 -14.91
C LEU A 20 -11.49 10.92 -14.23
N LYS A 21 -12.69 10.94 -14.80
CA LYS A 21 -13.86 11.55 -14.16
C LYS A 21 -14.27 10.82 -12.89
N ASN A 22 -14.18 9.49 -12.91
CA ASN A 22 -14.55 8.67 -11.77
C ASN A 22 -13.57 8.82 -10.60
N ILE A 23 -12.26 8.90 -10.86
CA ILE A 23 -11.28 9.12 -9.78
C ILE A 23 -11.46 10.50 -9.14
N PHE A 24 -11.82 11.55 -9.90
CA PHE A 24 -12.14 12.85 -9.31
C PHE A 24 -13.34 12.78 -8.36
N LYS A 25 -14.37 11.97 -8.67
CA LYS A 25 -15.51 11.76 -7.76
C LYS A 25 -15.07 11.01 -6.50
N ILE A 26 -14.26 9.96 -6.64
CA ILE A 26 -13.71 9.21 -5.50
C ILE A 26 -12.92 10.14 -4.59
N ILE A 27 -12.00 10.94 -5.14
CA ILE A 27 -11.19 11.91 -4.39
C ILE A 27 -12.11 12.95 -3.71
N SER A 28 -13.11 13.47 -4.41
CA SER A 28 -14.05 14.45 -3.83
C SER A 28 -14.81 13.86 -2.64
N TYR A 29 -15.35 12.64 -2.78
CA TYR A 29 -16.02 11.96 -1.66
C TYR A 29 -15.09 11.65 -0.51
N ALA A 30 -13.86 11.24 -0.79
CA ALA A 30 -12.86 10.96 0.24
C ALA A 30 -12.50 12.21 1.06
N ASN A 31 -12.47 13.39 0.41
CA ASN A 31 -12.12 14.66 1.03
C ASN A 31 -13.32 15.43 1.61
N THR A 32 -14.55 14.97 1.38
CA THR A 32 -15.78 15.61 1.90
C THR A 32 -16.58 14.65 2.77
N LYS A 33 -17.35 13.77 2.15
CA LYS A 33 -18.29 12.86 2.82
C LYS A 33 -17.61 11.86 3.76
N TYR A 34 -16.44 11.38 3.41
CA TYR A 34 -15.70 10.32 4.14
C TYR A 34 -14.44 10.81 4.83
N LEU A 35 -14.19 12.13 4.83
CA LEU A 35 -13.04 12.71 5.52
C LEU A 35 -13.13 12.48 7.04
N TYR A 36 -12.09 11.87 7.60
CA TYR A 36 -11.91 11.77 9.04
C TYR A 36 -10.40 11.73 9.36
N LYS A 37 -9.84 12.85 9.81
CA LYS A 37 -8.40 13.09 10.00
C LYS A 37 -7.62 13.02 8.68
N THR A 38 -7.84 11.98 7.88
CA THR A 38 -7.28 11.77 6.54
C THR A 38 -8.39 11.42 5.55
N PRO A 39 -8.23 11.72 4.25
CA PRO A 39 -9.16 11.29 3.22
C PRO A 39 -9.27 9.76 3.18
N ARG A 40 -10.50 9.25 3.11
CA ARG A 40 -10.81 7.81 3.04
C ARG A 40 -11.99 7.57 2.13
N ILE A 41 -12.11 6.36 1.62
CA ILE A 41 -13.23 5.97 0.77
C ILE A 41 -13.71 4.56 1.14
N LEU A 42 -14.98 4.29 1.01
CA LEU A 42 -15.52 2.95 1.19
C LEU A 42 -15.28 2.11 -0.07
N ARG A 43 -15.01 0.82 0.09
CA ARG A 43 -14.89 -0.14 -1.01
C ARG A 43 -16.13 -0.10 -1.91
N SER A 44 -17.32 -0.06 -1.33
CA SER A 44 -18.59 0.04 -2.07
C SER A 44 -18.72 1.31 -2.93
N GLU A 45 -18.09 2.42 -2.53
CA GLU A 45 -18.07 3.62 -3.36
C GLU A 45 -17.06 3.49 -4.52
N ILE A 46 -15.92 2.82 -4.29
CA ILE A 46 -14.97 2.51 -5.36
C ILE A 46 -15.66 1.64 -6.42
N GLU A 47 -16.40 0.60 -6.01
CA GLU A 47 -17.13 -0.27 -6.93
C GLU A 47 -18.14 0.49 -7.81
N LYS A 48 -18.83 1.48 -7.28
CA LYS A 48 -19.76 2.32 -8.07
C LYS A 48 -19.08 3.11 -9.17
N TYR A 49 -17.82 3.47 -8.98
CA TYR A 49 -17.04 4.30 -9.90
C TYR A 49 -15.90 3.55 -10.56
N ARG A 50 -15.92 2.20 -10.53
CA ARG A 50 -14.83 1.36 -10.99
C ARG A 50 -14.55 1.44 -12.49
N ASP A 51 -15.57 1.77 -13.30
CA ASP A 51 -15.45 1.79 -14.76
C ASP A 51 -14.37 2.78 -15.22
N GLY A 52 -13.42 2.26 -16.01
CA GLY A 52 -12.26 2.98 -16.51
C GLY A 52 -11.12 3.13 -15.49
N LEU A 53 -11.15 2.37 -14.39
CA LEU A 53 -10.11 2.32 -13.37
C LEU A 53 -9.48 0.94 -13.29
N LEU A 54 -8.20 0.89 -12.91
CA LEU A 54 -7.51 -0.29 -12.39
C LEU A 54 -7.20 -0.08 -10.92
N ILE A 55 -7.55 -1.07 -10.11
CA ILE A 55 -7.36 -1.05 -8.66
C ILE A 55 -6.21 -2.01 -8.31
N GLY A 56 -5.13 -1.46 -7.78
CA GLY A 56 -3.98 -2.21 -7.28
C GLY A 56 -4.03 -2.39 -5.77
N SER A 57 -3.40 -3.45 -5.28
CA SER A 57 -3.39 -3.80 -3.85
C SER A 57 -2.57 -2.84 -2.98
N GLY A 58 -1.75 -1.99 -3.61
CA GLY A 58 -0.79 -1.14 -2.90
C GLY A 58 0.37 -1.92 -2.29
N CYS A 59 1.16 -1.21 -1.47
CA CYS A 59 2.36 -1.73 -0.82
C CYS A 59 2.03 -2.48 0.50
N TYR A 60 3.02 -2.58 1.41
CA TYR A 60 2.86 -3.21 2.73
C TYR A 60 1.74 -2.61 3.59
N GLN A 61 1.28 -1.41 3.31
CA GLN A 61 0.14 -0.79 3.98
C GLN A 61 -1.21 -1.23 3.39
N GLY A 62 -1.20 -1.89 2.25
CA GLY A 62 -2.38 -2.47 1.61
C GLY A 62 -3.00 -3.62 2.40
N GLU A 63 -4.26 -3.92 2.07
CA GLU A 63 -5.01 -4.99 2.74
C GLU A 63 -4.44 -6.38 2.44
N VAL A 64 -3.99 -6.63 1.20
CA VAL A 64 -3.46 -7.93 0.77
C VAL A 64 -2.23 -8.29 1.60
N PHE A 65 -1.24 -7.39 1.68
CA PHE A 65 -0.01 -7.64 2.44
C PHE A 65 -0.29 -7.89 3.93
N LYS A 66 -1.11 -7.03 4.56
CA LYS A 66 -1.47 -7.16 5.98
C LYS A 66 -2.29 -8.40 6.30
N SER A 67 -3.05 -8.88 5.34
CA SER A 67 -3.91 -10.06 5.53
C SER A 67 -3.17 -11.38 5.30
N ALA A 68 -2.13 -11.38 4.47
CA ALA A 68 -1.42 -12.60 4.09
C ALA A 68 -0.81 -13.34 5.29
N SER A 69 -0.30 -12.61 6.30
CA SER A 69 0.28 -13.20 7.52
C SER A 69 -0.75 -13.77 8.50
N THR A 70 -2.02 -13.35 8.41
CA THR A 70 -3.01 -13.65 9.46
C THR A 70 -4.22 -14.45 8.99
N LYS A 71 -4.48 -14.49 7.67
CA LYS A 71 -5.66 -15.11 7.08
C LYS A 71 -5.33 -16.40 6.35
N SER A 72 -6.33 -17.27 6.19
CA SER A 72 -6.23 -18.47 5.35
C SER A 72 -6.05 -18.09 3.87
N ASP A 73 -5.65 -19.04 3.05
CA ASP A 73 -5.49 -18.83 1.61
C ASP A 73 -6.83 -18.50 0.94
N GLU A 74 -7.92 -19.14 1.35
CA GLU A 74 -9.26 -18.85 0.86
C GLU A 74 -9.72 -17.42 1.20
N GLU A 75 -9.52 -16.99 2.44
CA GLU A 75 -9.84 -15.63 2.87
C GLU A 75 -8.99 -14.58 2.11
N LEU A 76 -7.70 -14.88 1.90
CA LEU A 76 -6.80 -14.02 1.15
C LEU A 76 -7.21 -13.94 -0.32
N ALA A 77 -7.56 -15.07 -0.94
CA ALA A 77 -8.08 -15.11 -2.31
C ALA A 77 -9.35 -14.27 -2.46
N ASN A 78 -10.27 -14.32 -1.49
CA ASN A 78 -11.48 -13.50 -1.48
C ASN A 78 -11.18 -11.99 -1.38
N ILE A 79 -10.15 -11.60 -0.63
CA ILE A 79 -9.68 -10.21 -0.59
C ILE A 79 -9.09 -9.81 -1.94
N ILE A 80 -8.25 -10.65 -2.53
CA ILE A 80 -7.56 -10.42 -3.82
C ILE A 80 -8.56 -10.23 -4.96
N LYS A 81 -9.71 -10.87 -4.95
CA LYS A 81 -10.75 -10.73 -5.99
C LYS A 81 -11.18 -9.27 -6.23
N PHE A 82 -11.11 -8.43 -5.21
CA PHE A 82 -11.44 -7.01 -5.34
C PHE A 82 -10.48 -6.25 -6.25
N TYR A 83 -9.22 -6.64 -6.28
CA TYR A 83 -8.16 -5.95 -7.01
C TYR A 83 -8.06 -6.43 -8.46
N ASP A 84 -7.61 -5.56 -9.35
CA ASP A 84 -7.32 -5.91 -10.74
C ASP A 84 -5.91 -6.50 -10.86
N TYR A 85 -4.99 -6.02 -10.02
CA TYR A 85 -3.63 -6.54 -9.90
C TYR A 85 -3.13 -6.45 -8.46
N VAL A 86 -2.17 -7.29 -8.11
CA VAL A 86 -1.53 -7.33 -6.80
C VAL A 86 -0.07 -6.89 -6.95
N GLU A 87 0.38 -6.02 -6.05
CA GLU A 87 1.74 -5.50 -6.04
C GLU A 87 2.59 -6.23 -5.00
N VAL A 88 3.83 -6.53 -5.38
CA VAL A 88 4.89 -6.97 -4.49
C VAL A 88 6.13 -6.13 -4.72
N GLN A 89 6.92 -5.89 -3.67
CA GLN A 89 8.16 -5.14 -3.70
C GLN A 89 9.34 -6.09 -3.43
N PRO A 90 10.59 -5.67 -3.73
CA PRO A 90 11.79 -6.37 -3.28
C PRO A 90 11.78 -6.59 -1.76
N ILE A 91 12.33 -7.70 -1.29
CA ILE A 91 12.32 -8.06 0.14
C ILE A 91 12.95 -6.97 1.01
N ASP A 92 13.99 -6.31 0.51
CA ASP A 92 14.69 -5.22 1.22
C ASP A 92 13.75 -4.07 1.61
N GLU A 93 12.70 -3.79 0.82
CA GLU A 93 11.71 -2.75 1.12
C GLU A 93 10.87 -3.09 2.38
N TYR A 94 10.82 -4.35 2.76
CA TYR A 94 10.09 -4.81 3.94
C TYR A 94 10.96 -4.97 5.19
N CYS A 95 12.28 -4.78 5.11
CA CYS A 95 13.20 -4.95 6.24
C CYS A 95 12.84 -4.10 7.46
N HIS A 96 12.24 -2.92 7.23
CA HIS A 96 11.77 -2.03 8.31
C HIS A 96 10.61 -2.60 9.15
N LEU A 97 9.98 -3.69 8.68
CA LEU A 97 8.92 -4.41 9.39
C LEU A 97 9.47 -5.44 10.38
N VAL A 98 10.77 -5.72 10.33
CA VAL A 98 11.45 -6.61 11.29
C VAL A 98 12.11 -5.77 12.38
N PRO A 99 11.98 -6.09 13.68
CA PRO A 99 11.15 -7.15 14.26
C PRO A 99 9.72 -6.70 14.65
N SER A 100 9.27 -5.55 14.18
CA SER A 100 8.02 -4.92 14.68
C SER A 100 6.73 -5.64 14.25
N VAL A 101 6.73 -6.25 13.07
CA VAL A 101 5.58 -6.96 12.48
C VAL A 101 5.91 -8.43 12.24
N PHE A 102 7.12 -8.71 11.75
CA PHE A 102 7.66 -10.04 11.53
C PHE A 102 8.87 -10.27 12.45
N GLU A 103 9.04 -11.48 12.93
CA GLU A 103 10.17 -11.81 13.82
C GLU A 103 11.51 -11.79 13.10
N ASN A 104 11.50 -12.16 11.80
CA ASN A 104 12.70 -12.27 10.98
C ASN A 104 12.36 -12.13 9.48
N GLU A 105 13.39 -12.01 8.66
CA GLU A 105 13.27 -11.88 7.21
C GLU A 105 12.62 -13.10 6.55
N ALA A 106 12.83 -14.30 7.07
CA ALA A 106 12.22 -15.51 6.51
C ALA A 106 10.69 -15.46 6.58
N GLN A 107 10.12 -14.88 7.63
CA GLN A 107 8.66 -14.67 7.70
C GLN A 107 8.17 -13.63 6.68
N VAL A 108 8.97 -12.62 6.37
CA VAL A 108 8.65 -11.65 5.30
C VAL A 108 8.63 -12.37 3.95
N ILE A 109 9.63 -13.18 3.67
CA ILE A 109 9.71 -13.98 2.43
C ILE A 109 8.49 -14.90 2.32
N GLN A 110 8.16 -15.65 3.35
CA GLN A 110 6.98 -16.53 3.39
C GLN A 110 5.67 -15.75 3.14
N ASN A 111 5.55 -14.54 3.69
CA ASN A 111 4.39 -13.68 3.46
C ASN A 111 4.26 -13.28 1.99
N VAL A 112 5.37 -12.88 1.36
CA VAL A 112 5.40 -12.49 -0.06
C VAL A 112 5.15 -13.72 -0.96
N GLU A 113 5.78 -14.86 -0.69
CA GLU A 113 5.56 -16.10 -1.43
C GLU A 113 4.08 -16.53 -1.38
N LYS A 114 3.45 -16.43 -0.21
CA LYS A 114 2.02 -16.70 -0.06
C LYS A 114 1.16 -15.75 -0.90
N ILE A 115 1.49 -14.46 -0.91
CA ILE A 115 0.77 -13.46 -1.74
C ILE A 115 0.88 -13.85 -3.22
N VAL A 116 2.10 -14.17 -3.69
CA VAL A 116 2.34 -14.55 -5.09
C VAL A 116 1.52 -15.79 -5.43
N ARG A 117 1.68 -16.87 -4.69
CA ARG A 117 0.98 -18.14 -4.92
C ARG A 117 -0.55 -17.98 -4.96
N VAL A 118 -1.12 -17.36 -3.93
CA VAL A 118 -2.59 -17.19 -3.84
C VAL A 118 -3.11 -16.26 -4.93
N THR A 119 -2.32 -15.27 -5.36
CA THR A 119 -2.68 -14.37 -6.45
C THR A 119 -2.71 -15.10 -7.80
N GLU A 120 -1.71 -15.96 -8.07
CA GLU A 120 -1.65 -16.80 -9.26
C GLU A 120 -2.82 -17.78 -9.29
N GLU A 121 -3.10 -18.47 -8.19
CA GLU A 121 -4.23 -19.40 -8.04
C GLU A 121 -5.58 -18.68 -8.24
N ALA A 122 -5.69 -17.41 -7.86
CA ALA A 122 -6.86 -16.58 -8.09
C ALA A 122 -6.96 -16.03 -9.53
N GLY A 123 -5.99 -16.31 -10.40
CA GLY A 123 -5.93 -15.84 -11.79
C GLY A 123 -5.76 -14.33 -11.93
N LYS A 124 -5.12 -13.67 -10.94
CA LYS A 124 -4.87 -12.22 -10.94
C LYS A 124 -3.44 -11.90 -11.36
N ILE A 125 -3.24 -10.70 -11.89
CA ILE A 125 -1.92 -10.20 -12.32
C ILE A 125 -1.09 -9.84 -11.09
N ILE A 126 0.17 -10.26 -11.08
CA ILE A 126 1.18 -9.82 -10.12
C ILE A 126 2.10 -8.82 -10.80
N VAL A 127 2.37 -7.72 -10.10
CA VAL A 127 3.26 -6.66 -10.58
C VAL A 127 4.35 -6.42 -9.54
N ALA A 128 5.61 -6.48 -9.97
CA ALA A 128 6.72 -6.05 -9.15
C ALA A 128 6.89 -4.53 -9.23
N THR A 129 6.85 -3.84 -8.08
CA THR A 129 7.05 -2.39 -7.96
C THR A 129 8.22 -2.11 -7.03
N GLY A 130 8.94 -1.00 -7.24
CA GLY A 130 10.19 -0.71 -6.55
C GLY A 130 10.11 0.32 -5.43
N ASP A 131 8.94 0.88 -5.13
CA ASP A 131 8.77 2.00 -4.18
C ASP A 131 9.81 3.13 -4.36
N VAL A 132 10.05 3.50 -5.63
CA VAL A 132 11.16 4.39 -6.04
C VAL A 132 10.93 5.81 -5.56
N HIS A 133 11.87 6.35 -4.81
CA HIS A 133 11.85 7.70 -4.24
C HIS A 133 12.88 8.67 -4.84
N HIS A 134 13.77 8.20 -5.70
CA HIS A 134 14.79 9.01 -6.39
C HIS A 134 15.12 8.38 -7.75
N LEU A 135 15.59 9.20 -8.68
CA LEU A 135 15.81 8.76 -10.07
C LEU A 135 17.09 7.95 -10.22
N LYS A 136 18.19 8.40 -9.62
CA LYS A 136 19.51 7.78 -9.70
C LYS A 136 19.96 7.32 -8.32
N LYS A 137 20.79 6.29 -8.26
CA LYS A 137 21.34 5.76 -7.00
C LYS A 137 22.07 6.85 -6.19
N GLU A 138 22.77 7.74 -6.87
CA GLU A 138 23.51 8.85 -6.26
C GLU A 138 22.58 9.89 -5.60
N ASP A 139 21.33 9.98 -6.06
CA ASP A 139 20.36 10.94 -5.53
C ASP A 139 19.83 10.54 -4.14
N LYS A 140 20.16 9.34 -3.65
CA LYS A 140 19.83 8.87 -2.31
C LYS A 140 20.24 9.88 -1.23
N ILE A 141 21.39 10.53 -1.40
CA ILE A 141 21.89 11.52 -0.45
C ILE A 141 20.93 12.71 -0.31
N TYR A 142 20.30 13.17 -1.38
CA TYR A 142 19.32 14.27 -1.33
C TYR A 142 18.08 13.88 -0.55
N ARG A 143 17.61 12.65 -0.74
CA ARG A 143 16.50 12.09 0.06
C ARG A 143 16.87 12.04 1.54
N GLU A 144 18.06 11.56 1.88
CA GLU A 144 18.53 11.49 3.26
C GLU A 144 18.56 12.87 3.90
N ILE A 145 19.08 13.89 3.20
CA ILE A 145 19.10 15.28 3.68
C ILE A 145 17.68 15.77 3.98
N ILE A 146 16.73 15.55 3.06
CA ILE A 146 15.33 15.99 3.22
C ILE A 146 14.68 15.30 4.42
N ILE A 147 14.87 13.98 4.57
CA ILE A 147 14.30 13.20 5.67
C ILE A 147 14.88 13.65 7.02
N HIS A 148 16.17 14.05 7.06
CA HIS A 148 16.83 14.49 8.29
C HIS A 148 16.51 15.93 8.68
N GLN A 149 15.83 16.71 7.83
CA GLN A 149 15.40 18.06 8.17
C GLN A 149 14.35 18.06 9.30
N ASN A 150 14.42 19.08 10.15
CA ASN A 150 13.37 19.30 11.15
C ASN A 150 12.08 19.74 10.47
N VAL A 151 10.99 19.05 10.77
CA VAL A 151 9.66 19.41 10.27
C VAL A 151 9.07 20.49 11.18
N PRO A 152 8.69 21.68 10.65
CA PRO A 152 8.11 22.73 11.46
C PRO A 152 6.94 22.24 12.33
N GLY A 153 7.03 22.52 13.64
CA GLY A 153 6.01 22.12 14.62
C GLY A 153 5.93 20.62 14.97
N ARG A 154 6.74 19.74 14.37
CA ARG A 154 6.66 18.28 14.60
C ARG A 154 7.97 17.60 15.00
N GLY A 155 9.08 18.34 15.07
CA GLY A 155 10.39 17.77 15.35
C GLY A 155 10.95 16.97 14.17
N ARG A 156 11.22 15.66 14.33
CA ARG A 156 11.85 14.84 13.29
C ARG A 156 10.83 14.23 12.33
N HIS A 157 11.26 14.00 11.08
CA HIS A 157 10.47 13.32 10.07
C HIS A 157 10.02 11.92 10.55
N PRO A 158 8.79 11.45 10.22
CA PRO A 158 8.27 10.14 10.67
C PRO A 158 9.18 8.96 10.36
N LEU A 159 9.86 8.94 9.21
CA LEU A 159 10.79 7.88 8.82
C LEU A 159 11.99 7.77 9.78
N ILE A 160 12.51 8.89 10.30
CA ILE A 160 13.59 8.87 11.29
C ILE A 160 13.13 8.39 12.65
N ARG A 161 11.90 8.68 13.05
CA ARG A 161 11.35 8.21 14.33
C ARG A 161 11.21 6.70 14.38
N ASN A 162 10.97 6.06 13.25
CA ASN A 162 10.79 4.62 13.14
C ASN A 162 12.10 3.87 12.85
N SER A 163 13.14 4.56 12.39
CA SER A 163 14.45 3.98 12.11
C SER A 163 15.31 3.89 13.37
N LYS A 164 15.01 2.98 14.28
CA LYS A 164 15.99 2.51 15.25
C LYS A 164 16.94 1.55 14.53
N GLY A 165 17.91 2.11 13.79
CA GLY A 165 19.06 1.37 13.30
C GLY A 165 18.94 0.61 11.98
N GLY A 166 17.97 0.89 11.15
CA GLY A 166 17.90 0.36 9.78
C GLY A 166 18.40 1.38 8.74
N ASN A 167 19.11 0.94 7.72
CA ASN A 167 19.41 1.75 6.55
C ASN A 167 18.11 2.21 5.90
N ILE A 168 17.96 3.52 5.75
CA ILE A 168 16.87 4.15 5.00
C ILE A 168 17.21 4.08 3.51
#